data_360715b96642477dedb62fc10c6f8ec4
#
_entry.id   360715b96642477dedb62fc10c6f8ec4
#
_cell.length_a   1.000
_cell.length_b   1.000
_cell.length_c   1.000
_cell.angle_alpha   90.00
_cell.angle_beta   90.00
_cell.angle_gamma   90.00
#
_symmetry.space_group_name_H-M   'P 1'
#
loop_
_entity.id
_entity.type
_entity.pdbx_description
1 polymer ?
#
loop_
_entity_poly.entity_id
_entity_poly.type
_entity_poly.pdbx_seq_one_letter_code
_entity_poly.pdbx_strand_id
1 'polypeptide(L)'
;MREFWGRGYRETSVDNLVEATGVQPGSLYNAFPGGKRGLFLKALDRYSKLVVPEKLGALEDPGAGLAELRAYFDGLVDDLTTPEGRMGCLMVNSAMELAAEDSEVGAIVRNHMQRLERNAEQALRNAQRRGEIAAHMDPHAKATQLMATGMGLMVVGKTGPGRKVLETIVEAAFAGLD
;
A
#
# COMPACT_ATOMS: atom_id res chain seq x y z
N MET A 1 -11.66 9.01 -5.75
CA MET A 1 -10.69 8.12 -5.10
C MET A 1 -11.23 7.56 -3.79
N ARG A 2 -11.65 8.37 -2.82
CA ARG A 2 -12.14 7.90 -1.50
C ARG A 2 -13.28 6.88 -1.57
N GLU A 3 -14.25 7.03 -2.48
CA GLU A 3 -15.35 6.07 -2.65
C GLU A 3 -14.83 4.66 -2.99
N PHE A 4 -13.94 4.56 -3.98
CA PHE A 4 -13.32 3.28 -4.33
C PHE A 4 -12.45 2.71 -3.20
N TRP A 5 -11.81 3.57 -2.43
CA TRP A 5 -10.96 3.13 -1.32
C TRP A 5 -11.76 2.54 -0.17
N GLY A 6 -12.87 3.21 0.20
CA GLY A 6 -13.70 2.77 1.32
C GLY A 6 -14.64 1.61 1.00
N ARG A 7 -15.24 1.62 -0.21
CA ARG A 7 -16.27 0.64 -0.61
C ARG A 7 -15.74 -0.52 -1.49
N GLY A 8 -14.60 -0.30 -2.17
CA GLY A 8 -14.14 -1.17 -3.26
C GLY A 8 -14.74 -0.75 -4.61
N TYR A 9 -14.25 -1.38 -5.68
CA TYR A 9 -14.69 -1.09 -7.04
C TYR A 9 -16.13 -1.56 -7.29
N ARG A 10 -16.46 -2.81 -6.92
CA ARG A 10 -17.75 -3.43 -7.27
C ARG A 10 -18.90 -2.70 -6.58
N GLU A 11 -18.76 -2.43 -5.28
CA GLU A 11 -19.79 -1.77 -4.46
C GLU A 11 -19.91 -0.26 -4.71
N THR A 12 -18.96 0.36 -5.39
CA THR A 12 -19.07 1.77 -5.77
C THR A 12 -19.96 1.91 -7.00
N SER A 13 -21.18 2.44 -6.86
CA SER A 13 -22.08 2.74 -7.97
C SER A 13 -21.70 4.06 -8.65
N VAL A 14 -22.24 4.30 -9.87
CA VAL A 14 -22.14 5.61 -10.53
C VAL A 14 -22.84 6.69 -9.70
N ASP A 15 -23.95 6.36 -9.07
CA ASP A 15 -24.70 7.29 -8.21
C ASP A 15 -23.85 7.72 -7.00
N ASN A 16 -23.12 6.81 -6.36
CA ASN A 16 -22.16 7.16 -5.29
C ASN A 16 -21.09 8.14 -5.78
N LEU A 17 -20.60 7.94 -7.02
CA LEU A 17 -19.59 8.84 -7.60
C LEU A 17 -20.16 10.22 -7.92
N VAL A 18 -21.39 10.27 -8.41
CA VAL A 18 -22.12 11.52 -8.67
C VAL A 18 -22.37 12.28 -7.36
N GLU A 19 -22.87 11.60 -6.33
CA GLU A 19 -23.10 12.17 -5.00
C GLU A 19 -21.80 12.73 -4.39
N ALA A 20 -20.73 11.94 -4.43
CA ALA A 20 -19.43 12.33 -3.84
C ALA A 20 -18.71 13.45 -4.59
N THR A 21 -19.00 13.67 -5.87
CA THR A 21 -18.30 14.64 -6.72
C THR A 21 -19.15 15.83 -7.11
N GLY A 22 -20.48 15.74 -7.03
CA GLY A 22 -21.42 16.72 -7.57
C GLY A 22 -21.46 16.76 -9.11
N VAL A 23 -20.74 15.83 -9.78
CA VAL A 23 -20.62 15.79 -11.25
C VAL A 23 -21.77 14.95 -11.84
N GLN A 24 -22.50 15.51 -12.81
CA GLN A 24 -23.58 14.78 -13.48
C GLN A 24 -23.06 13.54 -14.23
N PRO A 25 -23.85 12.44 -14.32
CA PRO A 25 -23.43 11.20 -14.96
C PRO A 25 -22.87 11.38 -16.38
N GLY A 26 -23.53 12.19 -17.21
CA GLY A 26 -23.07 12.50 -18.58
C GLY A 26 -21.68 13.15 -18.62
N SER A 27 -21.42 14.09 -17.71
CA SER A 27 -20.12 14.73 -17.59
C SER A 27 -19.03 13.78 -17.10
N LEU A 28 -19.37 12.83 -16.22
CA LEU A 28 -18.46 11.79 -15.74
C LEU A 28 -18.05 10.87 -16.87
N TYR A 29 -18.98 10.40 -17.69
CA TYR A 29 -18.68 9.54 -18.85
C TYR A 29 -17.88 10.26 -19.94
N ASN A 30 -18.14 11.57 -20.15
CA ASN A 30 -17.37 12.39 -21.09
C ASN A 30 -15.94 12.63 -20.62
N ALA A 31 -15.74 12.83 -19.31
CA ALA A 31 -14.41 13.09 -18.73
C ALA A 31 -13.57 11.79 -18.61
N PHE A 32 -14.21 10.64 -18.45
CA PHE A 32 -13.54 9.35 -18.26
C PHE A 32 -14.02 8.33 -19.31
N PRO A 33 -13.33 8.24 -20.46
CA PRO A 33 -13.56 7.16 -21.40
C PRO A 33 -13.42 5.81 -20.72
N GLY A 34 -14.41 4.93 -20.86
CA GLY A 34 -14.50 3.68 -20.10
C GLY A 34 -15.31 3.78 -18.79
N GLY A 35 -15.95 4.93 -18.53
CA GLY A 35 -16.91 5.11 -17.44
C GLY A 35 -16.29 4.87 -16.05
N LYS A 36 -16.99 4.11 -15.20
CA LYS A 36 -16.55 3.78 -13.83
C LYS A 36 -15.17 3.13 -13.81
N ARG A 37 -14.86 2.21 -14.77
CA ARG A 37 -13.55 1.57 -14.85
C ARG A 37 -12.44 2.57 -15.18
N GLY A 38 -12.66 3.46 -16.17
CA GLY A 38 -11.70 4.50 -16.51
C GLY A 38 -11.40 5.44 -15.34
N LEU A 39 -12.44 5.85 -14.60
CA LEU A 39 -12.27 6.64 -13.39
C LEU A 39 -11.52 5.88 -12.28
N PHE A 40 -11.77 4.57 -12.13
CA PHE A 40 -11.07 3.74 -11.16
C PHE A 40 -9.56 3.64 -11.46
N LEU A 41 -9.18 3.40 -12.72
CA LEU A 41 -7.78 3.37 -13.13
C LEU A 41 -7.08 4.71 -12.85
N LYS A 42 -7.76 5.83 -13.09
CA LYS A 42 -7.24 7.17 -12.71
C LYS A 42 -7.14 7.36 -11.20
N ALA A 43 -8.05 6.75 -10.43
CA ALA A 43 -7.97 6.77 -8.97
C ALA A 43 -6.76 5.98 -8.45
N LEU A 44 -6.46 4.82 -9.04
CA LEU A 44 -5.26 4.03 -8.73
C LEU A 44 -3.97 4.78 -9.10
N ASP A 45 -3.91 5.39 -10.29
CA ASP A 45 -2.78 6.22 -10.72
C ASP A 45 -2.55 7.39 -9.76
N ARG A 46 -3.63 8.10 -9.39
CA ARG A 46 -3.56 9.21 -8.44
C ARG A 46 -3.08 8.73 -7.05
N TYR A 47 -3.59 7.60 -6.57
CA TYR A 47 -3.16 7.01 -5.30
C TYR A 47 -1.66 6.70 -5.31
N SER A 48 -1.20 6.06 -6.38
CA SER A 48 0.23 5.72 -6.57
C SER A 48 1.15 6.94 -6.59
N LYS A 49 0.67 8.07 -7.11
CA LYS A 49 1.46 9.30 -7.28
C LYS A 49 1.44 10.23 -6.07
N LEU A 50 0.37 10.23 -5.28
CA LEU A 50 0.20 11.19 -4.19
C LEU A 50 0.26 10.51 -2.81
N VAL A 51 -0.45 9.40 -2.61
CA VAL A 51 -0.56 8.78 -1.29
C VAL A 51 0.64 7.86 -1.02
N VAL A 52 1.05 7.09 -2.02
CA VAL A 52 2.16 6.13 -1.84
C VAL A 52 3.48 6.83 -1.50
N PRO A 53 3.92 7.88 -2.20
CA PRO A 53 5.15 8.60 -1.85
C PRO A 53 5.10 9.23 -0.45
N GLU A 54 3.94 9.78 -0.06
CA GLU A 54 3.75 10.33 1.28
C GLU A 54 3.93 9.24 2.37
N LYS A 55 3.41 8.03 2.12
CA LYS A 55 3.53 6.91 3.05
C LYS A 55 4.92 6.29 3.07
N LEU A 56 5.58 6.19 1.92
CA LEU A 56 6.94 5.67 1.83
C LEU A 56 7.97 6.63 2.46
N GLY A 57 7.73 7.94 2.32
CA GLY A 57 8.58 8.96 2.95
C GLY A 57 10.07 8.74 2.68
N ALA A 58 10.86 8.74 3.75
CA ALA A 58 12.31 8.58 3.68
C ALA A 58 12.76 7.19 3.19
N LEU A 59 11.88 6.19 3.15
CA LEU A 59 12.22 4.87 2.60
C LEU A 59 12.49 4.89 1.08
N GLU A 60 12.06 5.95 0.37
CA GLU A 60 12.39 6.14 -1.05
C GLU A 60 13.76 6.81 -1.28
N ASP A 61 14.43 7.27 -0.22
CA ASP A 61 15.78 7.82 -0.34
C ASP A 61 16.75 6.68 -0.72
N PRO A 62 17.64 6.87 -1.72
CA PRO A 62 18.63 5.87 -2.07
C PRO A 62 19.57 5.50 -0.92
N GLY A 63 19.74 6.36 0.07
CA GLY A 63 20.51 6.14 1.29
C GLY A 63 19.72 5.50 2.44
N ALA A 64 18.41 5.25 2.29
CA ALA A 64 17.59 4.66 3.33
C ALA A 64 18.22 3.38 3.88
N GLY A 65 18.08 3.15 5.18
CA GLY A 65 18.59 1.99 5.89
C GLY A 65 17.52 1.34 6.78
N LEU A 66 17.97 0.67 7.83
CA LEU A 66 17.08 -0.05 8.74
C LEU A 66 16.12 0.90 9.48
N ALA A 67 16.60 2.09 9.84
CA ALA A 67 15.80 3.09 10.55
C ALA A 67 14.61 3.58 9.70
N GLU A 68 14.82 3.89 8.42
CA GLU A 68 13.75 4.33 7.52
C GLU A 68 12.77 3.20 7.20
N LEU A 69 13.29 1.98 7.07
CA LEU A 69 12.45 0.79 6.88
C LEU A 69 11.57 0.53 8.12
N ARG A 70 12.13 0.67 9.32
CA ARG A 70 11.38 0.55 10.57
C ARG A 70 10.34 1.66 10.68
N ALA A 71 10.71 2.91 10.43
CA ALA A 71 9.80 4.05 10.48
C ALA A 71 8.60 3.90 9.52
N TYR A 72 8.81 3.31 8.36
CA TYR A 72 7.72 2.98 7.44
C TYR A 72 6.70 2.04 8.08
N PHE A 73 7.14 0.95 8.72
CA PHE A 73 6.25 -0.01 9.39
C PHE A 73 5.56 0.58 10.61
N ASP A 74 6.26 1.39 11.40
CA ASP A 74 5.68 2.09 12.54
C ASP A 74 4.58 3.07 12.08
N GLY A 75 4.81 3.78 10.98
CA GLY A 75 3.82 4.62 10.32
C GLY A 75 2.59 3.85 9.83
N LEU A 76 2.76 2.61 9.33
CA LEU A 76 1.62 1.75 9.01
C LEU A 76 0.79 1.41 10.24
N VAL A 77 1.43 1.12 11.37
CA VAL A 77 0.72 0.84 12.64
C VAL A 77 -0.04 2.08 13.11
N ASP A 78 0.59 3.26 13.05
CA ASP A 78 -0.06 4.52 13.39
C ASP A 78 -1.31 4.77 12.54
N ASP A 79 -1.18 4.66 11.23
CA ASP A 79 -2.30 4.81 10.30
C ASP A 79 -3.45 3.84 10.60
N LEU A 80 -3.14 2.55 10.72
CA LEU A 80 -4.14 1.48 10.87
C LEU A 80 -4.89 1.55 12.21
N THR A 81 -4.39 2.32 13.18
CA THR A 81 -5.10 2.59 14.45
C THR A 81 -6.09 3.75 14.36
N THR A 82 -6.10 4.49 13.25
CA THR A 82 -7.09 5.56 13.00
C THR A 82 -8.35 5.02 12.33
N PRO A 83 -9.50 5.71 12.47
CA PRO A 83 -10.72 5.36 11.73
C PRO A 83 -10.51 5.35 10.21
N GLU A 84 -9.78 6.31 9.69
CA GLU A 84 -9.47 6.43 8.26
C GLU A 84 -8.56 5.31 7.78
N GLY A 85 -7.60 4.91 8.58
CA GLY A 85 -6.66 3.83 8.28
C GLY A 85 -7.32 2.45 8.15
N ARG A 86 -8.53 2.27 8.71
CA ARG A 86 -9.34 1.06 8.50
C ARG A 86 -9.79 0.85 7.05
N MET A 87 -9.69 1.85 6.19
CA MET A 87 -9.83 1.64 4.74
C MET A 87 -8.69 0.76 4.18
N GLY A 88 -7.58 0.64 4.90
CA GLY A 88 -6.40 -0.10 4.47
C GLY A 88 -5.68 0.56 3.31
N CYS A 89 -5.08 -0.23 2.42
CA CYS A 89 -4.41 0.26 1.21
C CYS A 89 -5.27 0.03 -0.02
N LEU A 90 -5.51 1.07 -0.83
CA LEU A 90 -6.29 0.94 -2.06
C LEU A 90 -5.68 -0.10 -3.02
N MET A 91 -4.34 -0.21 -3.09
CA MET A 91 -3.68 -1.21 -3.95
C MET A 91 -3.90 -2.63 -3.45
N VAL A 92 -3.82 -2.86 -2.12
CA VAL A 92 -4.10 -4.18 -1.52
C VAL A 92 -5.57 -4.56 -1.71
N ASN A 93 -6.50 -3.61 -1.50
CA ASN A 93 -7.93 -3.83 -1.75
C ASN A 93 -8.17 -4.21 -3.22
N SER A 94 -7.55 -3.49 -4.16
CA SER A 94 -7.67 -3.76 -5.60
C SER A 94 -7.05 -5.09 -6.01
N ALA A 95 -5.97 -5.51 -5.34
CA ALA A 95 -5.36 -6.82 -5.55
C ALA A 95 -6.35 -7.94 -5.25
N MET A 96 -7.02 -7.85 -4.10
CA MET A 96 -7.95 -8.87 -3.63
C MET A 96 -9.25 -8.91 -4.45
N GLU A 97 -9.68 -7.76 -4.97
CA GLU A 97 -10.98 -7.65 -5.64
C GLU A 97 -10.92 -7.91 -7.15
N LEU A 98 -9.85 -7.44 -7.82
CA LEU A 98 -9.84 -7.32 -9.28
C LEU A 98 -8.59 -7.87 -9.98
N ALA A 99 -7.43 -7.98 -9.31
CA ALA A 99 -6.18 -8.22 -10.01
C ALA A 99 -6.12 -9.54 -10.79
N ALA A 100 -6.91 -10.54 -10.38
CA ALA A 100 -7.00 -11.82 -11.08
C ALA A 100 -7.88 -11.75 -12.34
N GLU A 101 -8.85 -10.82 -12.37
CA GLU A 101 -9.85 -10.71 -13.45
C GLU A 101 -9.54 -9.56 -14.43
N ASP A 102 -8.87 -8.51 -13.95
CA ASP A 102 -8.48 -7.31 -14.74
C ASP A 102 -6.97 -7.20 -14.83
N SER A 103 -6.42 -7.52 -15.99
CA SER A 103 -4.97 -7.55 -16.25
C SER A 103 -4.30 -6.18 -16.07
N GLU A 104 -5.00 -5.06 -16.37
CA GLU A 104 -4.47 -3.71 -16.21
C GLU A 104 -4.40 -3.32 -14.73
N VAL A 105 -5.44 -3.62 -13.95
CA VAL A 105 -5.41 -3.47 -12.49
C VAL A 105 -4.32 -4.35 -11.90
N GLY A 106 -4.21 -5.61 -12.34
CA GLY A 106 -3.17 -6.53 -11.91
C GLY A 106 -1.75 -6.01 -12.19
N ALA A 107 -1.53 -5.35 -13.34
CA ALA A 107 -0.25 -4.73 -13.67
C ALA A 107 0.08 -3.54 -12.76
N ILE A 108 -0.90 -2.66 -12.52
CA ILE A 108 -0.73 -1.50 -11.60
C ILE A 108 -0.37 -1.98 -10.19
N VAL A 109 -1.11 -2.97 -9.69
CA VAL A 109 -0.87 -3.55 -8.36
C VAL A 109 0.52 -4.19 -8.28
N ARG A 110 0.91 -5.02 -9.26
CA ARG A 110 2.26 -5.61 -9.29
C ARG A 110 3.36 -4.56 -9.27
N ASN A 111 3.22 -3.50 -10.06
CA ASN A 111 4.21 -2.42 -10.08
C ASN A 111 4.34 -1.74 -8.70
N HIS A 112 3.22 -1.55 -8.00
CA HIS A 112 3.22 -1.02 -6.64
C HIS A 112 3.94 -1.97 -5.67
N MET A 113 3.63 -3.26 -5.68
CA MET A 113 4.27 -4.27 -4.83
C MET A 113 5.78 -4.34 -5.06
N GLN A 114 6.20 -4.36 -6.33
CA GLN A 114 7.61 -4.35 -6.70
C GLN A 114 8.34 -3.06 -6.28
N ARG A 115 7.64 -1.90 -6.25
CA ARG A 115 8.23 -0.66 -5.73
C ARG A 115 8.53 -0.78 -4.24
N LEU A 116 7.58 -1.29 -3.44
CA LEU A 116 7.77 -1.53 -2.01
C LEU A 116 8.92 -2.50 -1.76
N GLU A 117 8.94 -3.63 -2.47
CA GLU A 117 9.96 -4.65 -2.34
C GLU A 117 11.36 -4.10 -2.66
N ARG A 118 11.51 -3.37 -3.78
CA ARG A 118 12.80 -2.75 -4.15
C ARG A 118 13.29 -1.76 -3.11
N ASN A 119 12.42 -0.91 -2.57
CA ASN A 119 12.81 0.06 -1.54
C ASN A 119 13.24 -0.65 -0.25
N ALA A 120 12.52 -1.67 0.19
CA ALA A 120 12.89 -2.49 1.34
C ALA A 120 14.21 -3.23 1.11
N GLU A 121 14.41 -3.84 -0.05
CA GLU A 121 15.66 -4.53 -0.40
C GLU A 121 16.84 -3.55 -0.42
N GLN A 122 16.66 -2.36 -1.01
CA GLN A 122 17.70 -1.33 -1.04
C GLN A 122 18.09 -0.89 0.39
N ALA A 123 17.09 -0.65 1.25
CA ALA A 123 17.32 -0.27 2.65
C ALA A 123 18.08 -1.38 3.41
N LEU A 124 17.70 -2.64 3.23
CA LEU A 124 18.39 -3.78 3.84
C LEU A 124 19.84 -3.95 3.31
N ARG A 125 20.07 -3.74 2.01
CA ARG A 125 21.44 -3.76 1.43
C ARG A 125 22.30 -2.61 1.99
N ASN A 126 21.72 -1.43 2.22
CA ASN A 126 22.41 -0.32 2.84
C ASN A 126 22.76 -0.63 4.29
N ALA A 127 21.81 -1.17 5.06
CA ALA A 127 22.02 -1.58 6.45
C ALA A 127 23.12 -2.65 6.54
N GLN A 128 23.13 -3.63 5.64
CA GLN A 128 24.15 -4.69 5.58
C GLN A 128 25.54 -4.11 5.30
N ARG A 129 25.67 -3.15 4.35
CA ARG A 129 26.95 -2.47 4.07
C ARG A 129 27.45 -1.64 5.23
N ARG A 130 26.57 -1.13 6.09
CA ARG A 130 26.90 -0.38 7.31
C ARG A 130 27.18 -1.28 8.52
N GLY A 131 26.98 -2.58 8.38
CA GLY A 131 27.14 -3.55 9.48
C GLY A 131 26.01 -3.51 10.51
N GLU A 132 24.87 -2.88 10.15
CA GLU A 132 23.68 -2.79 11.00
C GLU A 132 22.92 -4.11 11.08
N ILE A 133 23.08 -5.00 10.09
CA ILE A 133 22.46 -6.32 10.02
C ILE A 133 23.48 -7.36 9.56
N ALA A 134 23.22 -8.63 9.86
CA ALA A 134 24.12 -9.73 9.60
C ALA A 134 24.50 -9.90 8.12
N ALA A 135 25.78 -10.07 7.81
CA ALA A 135 26.30 -10.21 6.44
C ALA A 135 25.75 -11.43 5.70
N HIS A 136 25.32 -12.47 6.42
CA HIS A 136 24.80 -13.71 5.83
C HIS A 136 23.29 -13.65 5.51
N MET A 137 22.58 -12.58 5.95
CA MET A 137 21.16 -12.45 5.65
C MET A 137 20.98 -12.14 4.16
N ASP A 138 19.95 -12.75 3.54
CA ASP A 138 19.54 -12.44 2.17
C ASP A 138 18.60 -11.22 2.17
N PRO A 139 19.04 -10.02 1.71
CA PRO A 139 18.21 -8.83 1.70
C PRO A 139 16.96 -8.95 0.81
N HIS A 140 17.05 -9.71 -0.29
CA HIS A 140 15.92 -9.92 -1.18
C HIS A 140 14.83 -10.77 -0.52
N ALA A 141 15.20 -11.93 0.04
CA ALA A 141 14.27 -12.80 0.74
C ALA A 141 13.58 -12.07 1.92
N LYS A 142 14.37 -11.27 2.66
CA LYS A 142 13.83 -10.46 3.78
C LYS A 142 12.90 -9.36 3.30
N ALA A 143 13.23 -8.66 2.21
CA ALA A 143 12.36 -7.65 1.61
C ALA A 143 11.03 -8.24 1.16
N THR A 144 11.05 -9.41 0.50
CA THR A 144 9.84 -10.14 0.09
C THR A 144 8.98 -10.50 1.31
N GLN A 145 9.59 -10.99 2.39
CA GLN A 145 8.88 -11.28 3.64
C GLN A 145 8.26 -10.02 4.24
N LEU A 146 9.02 -8.92 4.34
CA LEU A 146 8.53 -7.64 4.87
C LEU A 146 7.40 -7.07 4.03
N MET A 147 7.51 -7.11 2.70
CA MET A 147 6.42 -6.70 1.80
C MET A 147 5.14 -7.51 2.10
N ALA A 148 5.23 -8.83 2.18
CA ALA A 148 4.08 -9.69 2.51
C ALA A 148 3.50 -9.37 3.90
N THR A 149 4.35 -9.08 4.89
CA THR A 149 3.93 -8.64 6.22
C THR A 149 3.19 -7.30 6.17
N GLY A 150 3.69 -6.31 5.42
CA GLY A 150 3.01 -5.02 5.24
C GLY A 150 1.61 -5.18 4.63
N MET A 151 1.46 -6.07 3.65
CA MET A 151 0.14 -6.39 3.09
C MET A 151 -0.76 -7.08 4.10
N GLY A 152 -0.21 -8.03 4.87
CA GLY A 152 -0.91 -8.69 5.95
C GLY A 152 -1.41 -7.70 7.01
N LEU A 153 -0.57 -6.72 7.39
CA LEU A 153 -0.96 -5.63 8.28
C LEU A 153 -2.16 -4.84 7.75
N MET A 154 -2.17 -4.51 6.45
CA MET A 154 -3.28 -3.79 5.82
C MET A 154 -4.61 -4.58 5.91
N VAL A 155 -4.55 -5.90 5.78
CA VAL A 155 -5.73 -6.77 5.90
C VAL A 155 -6.16 -6.90 7.36
N VAL A 156 -5.23 -7.22 8.26
CA VAL A 156 -5.49 -7.38 9.70
C VAL A 156 -6.00 -6.09 10.31
N GLY A 157 -5.38 -4.94 9.96
CA GLY A 157 -5.77 -3.62 10.46
C GLY A 157 -7.23 -3.27 10.20
N LYS A 158 -7.81 -3.71 9.06
CA LYS A 158 -9.24 -3.51 8.76
C LYS A 158 -10.18 -4.16 9.79
N THR A 159 -9.73 -5.18 10.50
CA THR A 159 -10.53 -5.85 11.54
C THR A 159 -10.55 -5.08 12.87
N GLY A 160 -9.72 -4.05 13.03
CA GLY A 160 -9.62 -3.26 14.27
C GLY A 160 -9.00 -4.03 15.45
N PRO A 161 -7.85 -4.73 15.25
CA PRO A 161 -7.29 -5.64 16.27
C PRO A 161 -6.67 -4.94 17.47
N GLY A 162 -6.55 -3.62 17.43
CA GLY A 162 -5.81 -2.81 18.40
C GLY A 162 -4.31 -2.72 18.07
N ARG A 163 -3.68 -1.63 18.54
CA ARG A 163 -2.28 -1.28 18.28
C ARG A 163 -1.31 -2.41 18.61
N LYS A 164 -1.46 -3.01 19.81
CA LYS A 164 -0.51 -4.03 20.30
C LYS A 164 -0.38 -5.25 19.39
N VAL A 165 -1.47 -5.66 18.75
CA VAL A 165 -1.44 -6.79 17.80
C VAL A 165 -0.62 -6.41 16.56
N LEU A 166 -0.82 -5.20 16.03
CA LEU A 166 -0.08 -4.71 14.86
C LEU A 166 1.41 -4.55 15.17
N GLU A 167 1.75 -3.97 16.34
CA GLU A 167 3.13 -3.87 16.82
C GLU A 167 3.79 -5.26 16.94
N THR A 168 3.07 -6.24 17.51
CA THR A 168 3.61 -7.61 17.64
C THR A 168 3.95 -8.23 16.27
N ILE A 169 3.12 -7.98 15.24
CA ILE A 169 3.40 -8.47 13.88
C ILE A 169 4.67 -7.79 13.32
N VAL A 170 4.82 -6.48 13.54
CA VAL A 170 6.00 -5.74 13.08
C VAL A 170 7.25 -6.23 13.81
N GLU A 171 7.22 -6.33 15.14
CA GLU A 171 8.35 -6.84 15.93
C GLU A 171 8.79 -8.22 15.47
N ALA A 172 7.85 -9.15 15.28
CA ALA A 172 8.15 -10.48 14.79
C ALA A 172 8.77 -10.46 13.37
N ALA A 173 8.33 -9.54 12.51
CA ALA A 173 8.88 -9.39 11.17
C ALA A 173 10.30 -8.82 11.16
N PHE A 174 10.65 -7.97 12.13
CA PHE A 174 11.98 -7.40 12.30
C PHE A 174 12.92 -8.24 13.16
N ALA A 175 12.40 -9.26 13.84
CA ALA A 175 13.24 -10.17 14.63
C ALA A 175 14.36 -10.78 13.79
N GLY A 176 15.58 -10.74 14.33
CA GLY A 176 16.81 -11.23 13.65
C GLY A 176 17.41 -10.23 12.65
N LEU A 177 16.96 -8.98 12.64
CA LEU A 177 17.62 -7.88 11.94
C LEU A 177 18.59 -7.10 12.83
N ASP A 178 18.52 -7.32 14.16
CA ASP A 178 19.37 -6.68 15.17
C ASP A 178 20.70 -7.47 15.35
#